data_eb4e43e0948ac809ef7d19b28bc60b23
#
_entry.id   eb4e43e0948ac809ef7d19b28bc60b23
#
_cell.length_a   1.000
_cell.length_b   1.000
_cell.length_c   1.000
_cell.angle_alpha   90.00
_cell.angle_beta   90.00
_cell.angle_gamma   90.00
#
_symmetry.space_group_name_H-M   'P 1'
#
loop_
_entity.id
_entity.type
_entity.pdbx_description
1 polymer ?
#
loop_
_entity_poly.entity_id
_entity_poly.type
_entity_poly.pdbx_seq_one_letter_code
_entity_poly.pdbx_strand_id
1 'polypeptide(L)'
;LAWSTMVADQNAWGGATYCSYDLFEEFSNYDDKTLGEKVDDKVRRHNSVASYGESYPELSTDPSDPYVYGVTESAGSQGANVKKYVIGTKKVNGFSEPNNSGINTYMLRLAEVYLNYVDAAMGSDDQTTDPTALKYFNAVRKRAHMPAKDVVTYEDLRHEFRMEFAFEGLYWYQLIRRAYSHQQEVVNYLNNQNRNASYYEASTHSYKLSDSYTAPGPDVDLATAADLVLPIADADQTKNPNLKPDANGNIATVPYEFGEREVDEQNLFK
;
A
#
# COMPACT_ATOMS: atom_id res chain seq x y z
N LEU A 1 16.04 1.76 0.94
CA LEU A 1 15.29 1.52 -0.29
C LEU A 1 15.33 2.77 -1.14
N ALA A 2 16.32 2.86 -1.99
CA ALA A 2 16.44 3.96 -2.92
C ALA A 2 15.49 3.75 -4.09
N TRP A 3 14.25 4.06 -3.89
CA TRP A 3 13.26 3.99 -4.95
C TRP A 3 13.08 5.33 -5.64
N SER A 4 14.15 6.09 -5.71
CA SER A 4 14.23 7.27 -6.55
C SER A 4 14.26 6.94 -8.04
N THR A 5 13.78 5.80 -8.44
CA THR A 5 13.72 5.41 -9.84
C THR A 5 12.64 6.14 -10.61
N MET A 6 12.08 7.13 -9.98
CA MET A 6 11.15 7.94 -10.65
C MET A 6 11.80 9.18 -11.17
N VAL A 7 11.72 9.31 -12.37
CA VAL A 7 11.26 10.45 -12.87
C VAL A 7 12.04 11.61 -12.70
N ALA A 8 12.81 11.95 -12.57
CA ALA A 8 13.12 13.28 -12.71
C ALA A 8 14.37 13.40 -13.36
N ASP A 9 14.37 14.26 -14.07
CA ASP A 9 15.45 15.11 -14.25
C ASP A 9 16.80 14.49 -13.84
N GLN A 10 17.53 14.07 -14.79
CA GLN A 10 18.97 13.78 -14.78
C GLN A 10 19.52 12.75 -13.79
N ASN A 11 18.82 12.40 -12.73
CA ASN A 11 19.35 11.56 -11.66
C ASN A 11 18.50 10.35 -11.30
N ALA A 12 17.45 10.07 -12.04
CA ALA A 12 16.58 8.94 -11.81
C ALA A 12 16.59 7.96 -12.98
N TRP A 13 16.54 6.70 -12.66
CA TRP A 13 16.42 5.63 -13.64
C TRP A 13 14.97 5.54 -14.11
N GLY A 14 14.62 6.27 -15.13
CA GLY A 14 13.53 6.01 -16.07
C GLY A 14 12.18 5.50 -15.59
N GLY A 15 11.76 5.72 -14.33
CA GLY A 15 10.40 5.42 -13.89
C GLY A 15 9.97 3.96 -14.06
N ALA A 16 10.74 3.01 -13.56
CA ALA A 16 10.45 1.58 -13.74
C ALA A 16 9.33 1.03 -12.85
N THR A 17 8.84 1.83 -11.87
CA THR A 17 7.81 1.35 -10.92
C THR A 17 6.53 2.13 -11.08
N TYR A 18 5.52 1.47 -11.61
CA TYR A 18 4.20 2.05 -11.89
C TYR A 18 3.22 1.77 -10.77
N CYS A 19 2.28 2.69 -10.60
CA CYS A 19 1.07 2.46 -9.83
C CYS A 19 0.12 1.58 -10.63
N SER A 20 -0.46 0.55 -10.01
CA SER A 20 -1.49 -0.26 -10.68
C SER A 20 -2.74 0.57 -10.96
N TYR A 21 -3.48 0.16 -11.99
CA TYR A 21 -4.70 0.87 -12.39
C TYR A 21 -5.73 0.92 -11.26
N ASP A 22 -5.98 -0.19 -10.58
CA ASP A 22 -6.96 -0.26 -9.51
C ASP A 22 -6.58 0.59 -8.28
N LEU A 23 -5.28 0.67 -7.95
CA LEU A 23 -4.82 1.54 -6.87
C LEU A 23 -4.98 3.02 -7.24
N PHE A 24 -4.69 3.39 -8.50
CA PHE A 24 -4.89 4.75 -8.97
C PHE A 24 -6.37 5.15 -8.97
N GLU A 25 -7.24 4.25 -9.43
CA GLU A 25 -8.69 4.44 -9.41
C GLU A 25 -9.23 4.53 -7.97
N GLU A 26 -8.71 3.71 -7.06
CA GLU A 26 -9.11 3.78 -5.65
C GLU A 26 -8.70 5.10 -4.99
N PHE A 27 -7.56 5.69 -5.36
CA PHE A 27 -7.22 7.04 -4.94
C PHE A 27 -8.17 8.11 -5.50
N SER A 28 -8.60 7.95 -6.75
CA SER A 28 -9.25 9.03 -7.51
C SER A 28 -10.78 8.97 -7.48
N ASN A 29 -11.36 7.78 -7.37
CA ASN A 29 -12.77 7.50 -7.58
C ASN A 29 -13.34 6.47 -6.62
N TYR A 30 -12.80 6.38 -5.40
CA TYR A 30 -13.31 5.41 -4.43
C TYR A 30 -14.79 5.63 -4.15
N ASP A 31 -15.58 4.57 -4.33
CA ASP A 31 -17.02 4.54 -4.03
C ASP A 31 -17.21 4.26 -2.54
N ASP A 32 -17.20 5.33 -1.74
CA ASP A 32 -17.33 5.26 -0.29
C ASP A 32 -18.77 4.92 0.12
N LYS A 33 -19.04 3.65 0.38
CA LYS A 33 -20.36 3.14 0.71
C LYS A 33 -20.92 3.70 2.02
N THR A 34 -20.05 4.04 2.96
CA THR A 34 -20.44 4.61 4.25
C THR A 34 -20.88 6.07 4.10
N LEU A 35 -20.20 6.83 3.24
CA LEU A 35 -20.57 8.20 2.91
C LEU A 35 -21.65 8.28 1.83
N GLY A 36 -21.82 7.23 1.01
CA GLY A 36 -22.75 7.19 -0.10
C GLY A 36 -22.35 8.04 -1.31
N GLU A 37 -21.07 8.36 -1.44
CA GLU A 37 -20.51 9.17 -2.53
C GLU A 37 -19.13 8.68 -2.98
N LYS A 38 -18.73 9.13 -4.16
CA LYS A 38 -17.35 8.93 -4.63
C LYS A 38 -16.45 9.99 -4.03
N VAL A 39 -15.28 9.55 -3.58
CA VAL A 39 -14.26 10.42 -2.99
C VAL A 39 -12.98 10.39 -3.79
N ASP A 40 -12.29 11.53 -3.85
CA ASP A 40 -10.96 11.69 -4.42
C ASP A 40 -9.97 11.99 -3.29
N ASP A 41 -9.09 11.05 -2.99
CA ASP A 41 -8.01 11.21 -2.01
C ASP A 41 -6.82 11.93 -2.64
N LYS A 42 -7.08 13.12 -3.12
CA LYS A 42 -6.12 13.93 -3.86
C LYS A 42 -4.82 14.18 -3.09
N VAL A 43 -4.91 14.39 -1.79
CA VAL A 43 -3.73 14.73 -0.96
C VAL A 43 -2.76 13.55 -0.91
N ARG A 44 -3.24 12.35 -0.59
CA ARG A 44 -2.38 11.17 -0.53
C ARG A 44 -1.97 10.70 -1.92
N ARG A 45 -2.85 10.78 -2.91
CA ARG A 45 -2.51 10.48 -4.30
C ARG A 45 -1.35 11.35 -4.77
N HIS A 46 -1.47 12.68 -4.66
CA HIS A 46 -0.42 13.62 -5.10
C HIS A 46 0.94 13.36 -4.42
N ASN A 47 0.93 12.97 -3.16
CA ASN A 47 2.15 12.66 -2.42
C ASN A 47 2.72 11.26 -2.69
N SER A 48 1.92 10.33 -3.17
CA SER A 48 2.30 8.93 -3.36
C SER A 48 2.53 8.53 -4.80
N VAL A 49 1.86 9.22 -5.73
CA VAL A 49 1.86 8.89 -7.16
C VAL A 49 2.11 10.14 -7.99
N ALA A 50 3.00 10.05 -8.96
CA ALA A 50 3.15 11.09 -9.97
C ALA A 50 2.15 10.86 -11.09
N SER A 51 1.31 11.86 -11.32
CA SER A 51 0.21 11.81 -12.28
C SER A 51 0.47 12.75 -13.45
N TYR A 52 0.10 12.35 -14.65
CA TYR A 52 0.32 13.12 -15.87
C TYR A 52 -0.28 14.52 -15.77
N GLY A 53 0.52 15.53 -16.10
CA GLY A 53 0.12 16.94 -16.06
C GLY A 53 0.09 17.56 -14.65
N GLU A 54 0.33 16.79 -13.59
CA GLU A 54 0.47 17.36 -12.24
C GLU A 54 1.86 17.97 -12.04
N SER A 55 1.89 19.05 -11.27
CA SER A 55 3.10 19.82 -10.97
C SER A 55 3.69 19.42 -9.62
N TYR A 56 5.00 19.17 -9.63
CA TYR A 56 5.79 18.75 -8.46
C TYR A 56 7.00 19.64 -8.26
N PRO A 57 6.83 20.80 -7.59
CA PRO A 57 7.93 21.75 -7.36
C PRO A 57 9.10 21.13 -6.61
N GLU A 58 8.81 20.20 -5.68
CA GLU A 58 9.80 19.50 -4.89
C GLU A 58 10.68 18.54 -5.70
N LEU A 59 10.28 18.18 -6.92
CA LEU A 59 11.05 17.35 -7.83
C LEU A 59 11.86 18.16 -8.86
N SER A 60 11.67 19.48 -8.89
CA SER A 60 12.35 20.35 -9.84
C SER A 60 13.76 20.73 -9.38
N THR A 61 14.63 21.01 -10.34
CA THR A 61 15.93 21.67 -10.09
C THR A 61 15.80 23.14 -9.78
N ASP A 62 14.71 23.76 -10.22
CA ASP A 62 14.37 25.15 -9.98
C ASP A 62 12.93 25.25 -9.44
N PRO A 63 12.73 25.64 -8.18
CA PRO A 63 11.39 25.78 -7.62
C PRO A 63 10.49 26.80 -8.34
N SER A 64 11.07 27.72 -9.12
CA SER A 64 10.31 28.68 -9.93
C SER A 64 9.85 28.09 -11.28
N ASP A 65 10.42 26.96 -11.68
CA ASP A 65 10.03 26.18 -12.85
C ASP A 65 9.68 24.76 -12.39
N PRO A 66 8.46 24.55 -11.90
CA PRO A 66 8.08 23.28 -11.29
C PRO A 66 8.07 22.15 -12.32
N TYR A 67 8.57 21.00 -11.91
CA TYR A 67 8.50 19.79 -12.72
C TYR A 67 7.04 19.39 -12.95
N VAL A 68 6.66 19.19 -14.22
CA VAL A 68 5.33 18.69 -14.60
C VAL A 68 5.48 17.30 -15.20
N TYR A 69 4.89 16.31 -14.54
CA TYR A 69 5.05 14.91 -14.91
C TYR A 69 4.43 14.58 -16.27
N GLY A 70 5.17 13.85 -17.09
CA GLY A 70 4.71 13.31 -18.37
C GLY A 70 4.66 14.32 -19.54
N VAL A 71 4.81 15.62 -19.29
CA VAL A 71 4.70 16.64 -20.33
C VAL A 71 6.00 16.82 -21.12
N THR A 72 7.14 16.60 -20.47
CA THR A 72 8.47 16.81 -21.06
C THR A 72 9.21 15.51 -21.38
N GLU A 73 8.62 14.37 -21.08
CA GLU A 73 9.25 13.06 -21.19
C GLU A 73 8.86 12.35 -22.49
N SER A 74 9.75 11.49 -22.97
CA SER A 74 9.48 10.64 -24.11
C SER A 74 8.35 9.64 -23.79
N ALA A 75 7.65 9.19 -24.79
CA ALA A 75 6.40 8.42 -24.76
C ALA A 75 6.32 7.19 -23.82
N GLY A 76 7.39 6.83 -23.13
CA GLY A 76 7.40 5.75 -22.12
C GLY A 76 6.87 6.14 -20.75
N SER A 77 6.68 7.42 -20.46
CA SER A 77 6.34 7.95 -19.13
C SER A 77 4.86 8.29 -18.97
N GLN A 78 3.99 7.64 -19.72
CA GLN A 78 2.55 7.95 -19.69
C GLN A 78 1.77 7.28 -18.56
N GLY A 79 2.39 6.35 -17.85
CA GLY A 79 1.76 5.68 -16.70
C GLY A 79 1.83 6.54 -15.43
N ALA A 80 0.99 6.27 -14.47
CA ALA A 80 1.12 6.84 -13.13
C ALA A 80 2.28 6.15 -12.39
N ASN A 81 3.27 6.92 -11.94
CA ASN A 81 4.47 6.36 -11.30
C ASN A 81 4.46 6.51 -9.79
N VAL A 82 5.16 5.62 -9.11
CA VAL A 82 5.38 5.73 -7.67
C VAL A 82 6.24 6.96 -7.38
N LYS A 83 5.69 7.90 -6.61
CA LYS A 83 6.37 9.13 -6.17
C LYS A 83 6.81 9.06 -4.71
N LYS A 84 6.15 8.26 -3.90
CA LYS A 84 6.48 8.12 -2.49
C LYS A 84 7.96 7.76 -2.31
N TYR A 85 8.66 8.48 -1.43
CA TYR A 85 10.11 8.40 -1.20
C TYR A 85 11.01 8.95 -2.31
N VAL A 86 10.47 9.62 -3.30
CA VAL A 86 11.29 10.38 -4.27
C VAL A 86 11.73 11.68 -3.61
N ILE A 87 13.02 11.94 -3.67
CA ILE A 87 13.64 13.07 -2.94
C ILE A 87 13.94 14.29 -3.81
N GLY A 88 13.67 14.21 -5.10
CA GLY A 88 14.03 15.28 -6.03
C GLY A 88 15.53 15.36 -6.29
N THR A 89 15.99 16.52 -6.74
CA THR A 89 17.38 16.74 -7.15
C THR A 89 18.29 17.21 -6.00
N LYS A 90 19.60 17.13 -6.22
CA LYS A 90 20.61 17.66 -5.29
C LYS A 90 20.38 19.12 -4.92
N LYS A 91 20.00 19.95 -5.92
CA LYS A 91 19.81 21.38 -5.71
C LYS A 91 18.70 21.69 -4.70
N VAL A 92 17.64 20.87 -4.73
CA VAL A 92 16.49 21.02 -3.83
C VAL A 92 16.73 20.32 -2.48
N ASN A 93 17.35 19.16 -2.48
CA ASN A 93 17.42 18.26 -1.31
C ASN A 93 18.86 17.98 -0.83
N GLY A 94 19.88 18.54 -1.47
CA GLY A 94 21.27 18.39 -1.04
C GLY A 94 21.95 17.06 -1.36
N PHE A 95 21.28 16.13 -2.01
CA PHE A 95 21.83 14.82 -2.38
C PHE A 95 22.47 14.84 -3.76
N SER A 96 23.62 14.19 -3.90
CA SER A 96 24.49 14.36 -5.06
C SER A 96 24.54 13.19 -6.01
N GLU A 97 24.09 12.03 -5.59
CA GLU A 97 24.29 10.79 -6.33
C GLU A 97 22.93 10.12 -6.62
N PRO A 98 22.76 9.58 -7.83
CA PRO A 98 21.62 8.72 -8.14
C PRO A 98 21.58 7.55 -7.16
N ASN A 99 20.41 7.17 -6.72
CA ASN A 99 20.18 6.06 -5.79
C ASN A 99 20.75 6.25 -4.37
N ASN A 100 21.20 7.44 -4.03
CA ASN A 100 21.65 7.75 -2.66
C ASN A 100 20.61 8.67 -1.98
N SER A 101 19.75 8.06 -1.18
CA SER A 101 18.72 8.77 -0.44
C SER A 101 19.06 8.89 1.04
N GLY A 102 19.00 10.11 1.56
CA GLY A 102 19.11 10.38 3.00
C GLY A 102 17.77 10.29 3.75
N ILE A 103 16.71 9.85 3.09
CA ILE A 103 15.41 9.65 3.76
C ILE A 103 15.50 8.50 4.74
N ASN A 104 15.08 8.74 5.97
CA ASN A 104 14.95 7.69 6.97
C ASN A 104 13.86 6.69 6.56
N THR A 105 14.15 5.41 6.67
CA THR A 105 13.14 4.36 6.54
C THR A 105 12.30 4.32 7.81
N TYR A 106 11.01 4.51 7.67
CA TYR A 106 10.08 4.36 8.79
C TYR A 106 9.90 2.88 9.10
N MET A 107 10.27 2.48 10.33
CA MET A 107 10.01 1.12 10.81
C MET A 107 8.60 0.99 11.37
N LEU A 108 8.12 2.05 12.00
CA LEU A 108 6.78 2.18 12.55
C LEU A 108 6.42 3.66 12.58
N ARG A 109 5.18 4.01 12.26
CA ARG A 109 4.69 5.38 12.32
C ARG A 109 3.31 5.48 12.97
N LEU A 110 3.00 6.65 13.50
CA LEU A 110 1.80 6.84 14.32
C LEU A 110 0.50 6.45 13.61
N ALA A 111 0.40 6.67 12.30
CA ALA A 111 -0.77 6.25 11.51
C ALA A 111 -0.97 4.73 11.56
N GLU A 112 0.12 3.96 11.55
CA GLU A 112 0.06 2.50 11.66
C GLU A 112 -0.44 2.06 13.05
N VAL A 113 0.04 2.71 14.10
CA VAL A 113 -0.46 2.45 15.46
C VAL A 113 -1.95 2.73 15.56
N TYR A 114 -2.40 3.85 14.98
CA TYR A 114 -3.81 4.22 15.00
C TYR A 114 -4.68 3.22 14.23
N LEU A 115 -4.30 2.87 13.00
CA LEU A 115 -5.11 1.95 12.20
C LEU A 115 -5.03 0.51 12.73
N ASN A 116 -3.91 0.08 13.31
CA ASN A 116 -3.82 -1.20 14.01
C ASN A 116 -4.72 -1.24 15.25
N TYR A 117 -4.89 -0.12 15.97
CA TYR A 117 -5.86 -0.06 17.06
C TYR A 117 -7.29 -0.24 16.55
N VAL A 118 -7.64 0.39 15.43
CA VAL A 118 -8.96 0.24 14.80
C VAL A 118 -9.20 -1.20 14.38
N ASP A 119 -8.21 -1.84 13.76
CA ASP A 119 -8.24 -3.25 13.36
C ASP A 119 -8.46 -4.16 14.57
N ALA A 120 -7.74 -3.93 15.65
CA ALA A 120 -7.89 -4.69 16.90
C ALA A 120 -9.24 -4.46 17.60
N ALA A 121 -9.75 -3.23 17.58
CA ALA A 121 -11.06 -2.90 18.15
C ALA A 121 -12.22 -3.49 17.33
N MET A 122 -12.02 -3.65 16.01
CA MET A 122 -12.98 -4.32 15.14
C MET A 122 -12.94 -5.85 15.33
N GLY A 123 -11.74 -6.41 15.50
CA GLY A 123 -11.55 -7.85 15.67
C GLY A 123 -12.03 -8.66 14.46
N SER A 124 -12.92 -9.61 14.69
CA SER A 124 -13.55 -10.42 13.64
C SER A 124 -14.84 -9.83 13.08
N ASP A 125 -15.30 -8.71 13.62
CA ASP A 125 -16.53 -8.05 13.17
C ASP A 125 -16.33 -7.34 11.83
N ASP A 126 -17.43 -6.98 11.22
CA ASP A 126 -17.41 -6.25 9.94
C ASP A 126 -17.40 -4.73 10.10
N GLN A 127 -17.57 -4.24 11.31
CA GLN A 127 -17.57 -2.81 11.63
C GLN A 127 -17.30 -2.54 13.11
N THR A 128 -16.90 -1.30 13.41
CA THR A 128 -16.77 -0.82 14.79
C THR A 128 -17.33 0.59 14.94
N THR A 129 -17.88 0.86 16.12
CA THR A 129 -18.31 2.19 16.58
C THR A 129 -17.58 2.57 17.89
N ASP A 130 -16.50 1.85 18.23
CA ASP A 130 -15.71 2.20 19.40
C ASP A 130 -15.22 3.64 19.33
N PRO A 131 -15.49 4.48 20.34
CA PRO A 131 -15.17 5.92 20.26
C PRO A 131 -13.67 6.19 20.11
N THR A 132 -12.80 5.34 20.64
CA THR A 132 -11.35 5.50 20.52
C THR A 132 -10.88 5.08 19.14
N ALA A 133 -11.43 4.00 18.60
CA ALA A 133 -11.16 3.58 17.22
C ALA A 133 -11.60 4.66 16.23
N LEU A 134 -12.80 5.21 16.38
CA LEU A 134 -13.29 6.33 15.55
C LEU A 134 -12.39 7.57 15.65
N LYS A 135 -11.95 7.92 16.86
CA LYS A 135 -11.02 9.04 17.07
C LYS A 135 -9.72 8.85 16.29
N TYR A 136 -9.12 7.67 16.35
CA TYR A 136 -7.86 7.38 15.68
C TYR A 136 -8.02 7.27 14.17
N PHE A 137 -9.05 6.60 13.71
CA PHE A 137 -9.39 6.51 12.28
C PHE A 137 -9.56 7.89 11.66
N ASN A 138 -10.40 8.71 12.29
CA ASN A 138 -10.68 10.07 11.82
C ASN A 138 -9.47 11.01 11.94
N ALA A 139 -8.52 10.76 12.83
CA ALA A 139 -7.27 11.52 12.90
C ALA A 139 -6.40 11.29 11.64
N VAL A 140 -6.33 10.05 11.12
CA VAL A 140 -5.64 9.74 9.87
C VAL A 140 -6.35 10.40 8.69
N ARG A 141 -7.67 10.24 8.59
CA ARG A 141 -8.50 10.86 7.53
C ARG A 141 -8.41 12.38 7.52
N LYS A 142 -8.46 13.00 8.67
CA LYS A 142 -8.34 14.47 8.79
C LYS A 142 -7.03 14.99 8.23
N ARG A 143 -5.92 14.28 8.45
CA ARG A 143 -4.61 14.65 7.89
C ARG A 143 -4.61 14.57 6.37
N ALA A 144 -5.35 13.63 5.80
CA ALA A 144 -5.53 13.45 4.36
C ALA A 144 -6.63 14.36 3.76
N HIS A 145 -7.26 15.22 4.58
CA HIS A 145 -8.40 16.07 4.21
C HIS A 145 -9.63 15.26 3.78
N MET A 146 -9.74 14.03 4.25
CA MET A 146 -10.88 13.16 3.98
C MET A 146 -11.99 13.36 5.03
N PRO A 147 -13.27 13.19 4.65
CA PRO A 147 -14.41 13.30 5.57
C PRO A 147 -14.29 12.32 6.74
N ALA A 148 -14.73 12.76 7.93
CA ALA A 148 -14.81 11.88 9.10
C ALA A 148 -15.94 10.86 8.95
N LYS A 149 -15.84 9.76 9.70
CA LYS A 149 -16.85 8.70 9.76
C LYS A 149 -17.36 8.49 11.18
N ASP A 150 -18.62 8.14 11.32
CA ASP A 150 -19.28 7.81 12.60
C ASP A 150 -19.34 6.30 12.85
N VAL A 151 -19.06 5.51 11.84
CA VAL A 151 -18.86 4.06 11.86
C VAL A 151 -17.70 3.73 10.93
N VAL A 152 -16.89 2.75 11.29
CA VAL A 152 -15.83 2.24 10.43
C VAL A 152 -16.15 0.79 10.08
N THR A 153 -16.44 0.54 8.81
CA THR A 153 -16.57 -0.82 8.29
C THR A 153 -15.18 -1.42 8.00
N TYR A 154 -15.12 -2.75 7.83
CA TYR A 154 -13.87 -3.38 7.41
C TYR A 154 -13.40 -2.82 6.05
N GLU A 155 -14.31 -2.54 5.12
CA GLU A 155 -13.94 -1.94 3.84
C GLU A 155 -13.35 -0.54 3.99
N ASP A 156 -13.90 0.28 4.90
CA ASP A 156 -13.31 1.59 5.22
C ASP A 156 -11.90 1.46 5.77
N LEU A 157 -11.69 0.50 6.69
CA LEU A 157 -10.38 0.24 7.29
C LEU A 157 -9.39 -0.27 6.24
N ARG A 158 -9.80 -1.21 5.40
CA ARG A 158 -9.00 -1.75 4.30
C ARG A 158 -8.58 -0.64 3.32
N HIS A 159 -9.54 0.20 2.92
CA HIS A 159 -9.29 1.36 2.07
C HIS A 159 -8.29 2.33 2.71
N GLU A 160 -8.51 2.69 3.97
CA GLU A 160 -7.64 3.63 4.68
C GLU A 160 -6.20 3.10 4.80
N PHE A 161 -6.02 1.79 5.12
CA PHE A 161 -4.71 1.13 5.07
C PHE A 161 -4.07 1.20 3.70
N ARG A 162 -4.83 0.92 2.65
CA ARG A 162 -4.33 0.91 1.28
C ARG A 162 -3.86 2.29 0.84
N MET A 163 -4.64 3.32 1.13
CA MET A 163 -4.29 4.71 0.76
C MET A 163 -3.15 5.26 1.60
N GLU A 164 -3.18 5.05 2.91
CA GLU A 164 -2.18 5.57 3.83
C GLU A 164 -0.82 4.92 3.65
N PHE A 165 -0.79 3.60 3.45
CA PHE A 165 0.42 2.80 3.37
C PHE A 165 0.76 2.33 1.96
N ALA A 166 0.18 2.93 0.93
CA ALA A 166 0.55 2.66 -0.45
C ALA A 166 2.08 2.71 -0.60
N PHE A 167 2.66 1.66 -1.18
CA PHE A 167 4.11 1.49 -1.42
C PHE A 167 5.00 1.35 -0.17
N GLU A 168 4.42 1.13 1.01
CA GLU A 168 5.17 0.89 2.26
C GLU A 168 5.29 -0.59 2.62
N GLY A 169 4.60 -1.49 1.91
CA GLY A 169 4.64 -2.93 2.16
C GLY A 169 3.77 -3.41 3.33
N LEU A 170 3.01 -2.52 3.98
CA LEU A 170 2.23 -2.86 5.17
C LEU A 170 0.85 -3.45 4.86
N TYR A 171 0.31 -3.17 3.69
CA TYR A 171 -1.04 -3.56 3.31
C TYR A 171 -1.27 -5.07 3.29
N TRP A 172 -0.26 -5.85 2.92
CA TRP A 172 -0.32 -7.31 2.95
C TRP A 172 -0.64 -7.84 4.35
N TYR A 173 0.02 -7.32 5.37
CA TYR A 173 -0.18 -7.78 6.74
C TYR A 173 -1.60 -7.49 7.27
N GLN A 174 -2.21 -6.39 6.85
CA GLN A 174 -3.61 -6.09 7.17
C GLN A 174 -4.55 -7.13 6.52
N LEU A 175 -4.33 -7.48 5.26
CA LEU A 175 -5.11 -8.53 4.58
C LEU A 175 -4.94 -9.89 5.26
N ILE A 176 -3.74 -10.25 5.68
CA ILE A 176 -3.49 -11.50 6.40
C ILE A 176 -4.23 -11.54 7.74
N ARG A 177 -4.25 -10.43 8.50
CA ARG A 177 -5.02 -10.39 9.75
C ARG A 177 -6.51 -10.65 9.51
N ARG A 178 -7.10 -10.03 8.50
CA ARG A 178 -8.49 -10.31 8.12
C ARG A 178 -8.71 -11.76 7.71
N ALA A 179 -7.76 -12.35 7.01
CA ALA A 179 -7.86 -13.73 6.53
C ALA A 179 -7.97 -14.78 7.65
N TYR A 180 -7.51 -14.49 8.87
CA TYR A 180 -7.70 -15.41 9.99
C TYR A 180 -9.16 -15.69 10.33
N SER A 181 -10.05 -14.73 10.08
CA SER A 181 -11.49 -14.88 10.29
C SER A 181 -12.31 -14.92 9.00
N HIS A 182 -11.81 -14.29 7.92
CA HIS A 182 -12.54 -14.09 6.66
C HIS A 182 -11.68 -14.48 5.45
N GLN A 183 -11.13 -15.69 5.46
CA GLN A 183 -10.16 -16.16 4.46
C GLN A 183 -10.66 -16.00 3.02
N GLN A 184 -11.88 -16.48 2.73
CA GLN A 184 -12.42 -16.45 1.37
C GLN A 184 -12.68 -15.02 0.86
N GLU A 185 -13.03 -14.09 1.75
CA GLU A 185 -13.18 -12.67 1.42
C GLU A 185 -11.86 -12.10 0.91
N VAL A 186 -10.76 -12.39 1.61
CA VAL A 186 -9.42 -11.90 1.23
C VAL A 186 -8.95 -12.54 -0.08
N VAL A 187 -9.15 -13.84 -0.27
CA VAL A 187 -8.83 -14.52 -1.53
C VAL A 187 -9.60 -13.89 -2.69
N ASN A 188 -10.90 -13.69 -2.54
CA ASN A 188 -11.73 -13.04 -3.55
C ASN A 188 -11.27 -11.62 -3.86
N TYR A 189 -10.92 -10.85 -2.82
CA TYR A 189 -10.40 -9.51 -2.99
C TYR A 189 -9.10 -9.49 -3.80
N LEU A 190 -8.15 -10.37 -3.48
CA LEU A 190 -6.87 -10.49 -4.21
C LEU A 190 -7.09 -10.86 -5.68
N ASN A 191 -8.03 -11.74 -5.97
CA ASN A 191 -8.33 -12.21 -7.32
C ASN A 191 -9.09 -11.18 -8.17
N ASN A 192 -9.77 -10.24 -7.54
CA ASN A 192 -10.51 -9.18 -8.23
C ASN A 192 -9.71 -7.90 -8.44
N GLN A 193 -8.46 -7.84 -7.94
CA GLN A 193 -7.62 -6.67 -8.18
C GLN A 193 -7.17 -6.56 -9.64
N ASN A 194 -7.29 -5.37 -10.20
CA ASN A 194 -6.70 -5.07 -11.49
C ASN A 194 -5.30 -4.48 -11.32
N ARG A 195 -4.28 -5.34 -11.31
CA ARG A 195 -2.88 -4.96 -11.09
C ARG A 195 -2.14 -4.51 -12.34
N ASN A 196 -2.84 -4.39 -13.46
CA ASN A 196 -2.23 -3.94 -14.71
C ASN A 196 -1.79 -2.48 -14.62
N ALA A 197 -0.84 -2.13 -15.45
CA ALA A 197 -0.42 -0.74 -15.59
C ALA A 197 -1.55 0.11 -16.19
N SER A 198 -1.55 1.38 -15.83
CA SER A 198 -2.38 2.39 -16.50
C SER A 198 -1.58 3.17 -17.52
N TYR A 199 -2.25 3.77 -18.49
CA TYR A 199 -1.70 4.80 -19.34
C TYR A 199 -2.62 6.02 -19.37
N TYR A 200 -2.04 7.19 -19.62
CA TYR A 200 -2.81 8.42 -19.74
C TYR A 200 -3.28 8.63 -21.17
N GLU A 201 -4.59 8.77 -21.36
CA GLU A 201 -5.20 9.08 -22.62
C GLU A 201 -5.49 10.58 -22.73
N ALA A 202 -4.71 11.28 -23.55
CA ALA A 202 -4.79 12.72 -23.69
C ALA A 202 -6.13 13.21 -24.22
N SER A 203 -6.83 12.42 -25.04
CA SER A 203 -8.11 12.79 -25.63
C SER A 203 -9.25 12.87 -24.61
N THR A 204 -9.17 12.06 -23.55
CA THR A 204 -10.17 12.01 -22.49
C THR A 204 -9.68 12.60 -21.16
N HIS A 205 -8.41 13.03 -21.11
CA HIS A 205 -7.74 13.52 -19.90
C HIS A 205 -7.89 12.56 -18.70
N SER A 206 -7.77 11.26 -18.96
CA SER A 206 -7.96 10.24 -17.92
C SER A 206 -6.98 9.09 -18.05
N TYR A 207 -6.74 8.41 -16.94
CA TYR A 207 -6.02 7.15 -16.97
C TYR A 207 -6.92 6.02 -17.45
N LYS A 208 -6.36 5.16 -18.28
CA LYS A 208 -6.99 3.97 -18.82
C LYS A 208 -6.16 2.74 -18.47
N LEU A 209 -6.80 1.60 -18.46
CA LEU A 209 -6.12 0.33 -18.35
C LEU A 209 -5.26 0.12 -19.61
N SER A 210 -4.02 -0.34 -19.44
CA SER A 210 -3.15 -0.62 -20.58
C SER A 210 -3.52 -1.95 -21.24
N ASP A 211 -3.91 -1.88 -22.51
CA ASP A 211 -4.18 -3.08 -23.32
C ASP A 211 -2.91 -3.89 -23.63
N SER A 212 -1.73 -3.28 -23.49
CA SER A 212 -0.44 -3.94 -23.71
C SER A 212 -0.07 -4.91 -22.57
N TYR A 213 -0.68 -4.74 -21.43
CA TYR A 213 -0.66 -5.70 -20.35
C TYR A 213 -2.05 -6.30 -20.30
N THR A 214 -2.30 -7.25 -21.16
CA THR A 214 -3.50 -8.07 -21.01
C THR A 214 -3.57 -8.53 -19.57
N ALA A 215 -4.76 -8.42 -19.00
CA ALA A 215 -5.06 -9.10 -17.74
C ALA A 215 -4.37 -10.46 -17.75
N PRO A 216 -3.93 -10.94 -16.61
CA PRO A 216 -3.33 -12.24 -16.54
C PRO A 216 -4.16 -13.19 -17.41
N GLY A 217 -3.52 -13.76 -18.43
CA GLY A 217 -4.18 -14.71 -19.29
C GLY A 217 -4.75 -15.86 -18.45
N PRO A 218 -5.47 -16.79 -19.05
CA PRO A 218 -6.06 -17.93 -18.33
C PRO A 218 -5.05 -18.77 -17.55
N ASP A 219 -3.76 -18.53 -17.73
CA ASP A 219 -2.65 -19.20 -17.07
C ASP A 219 -2.07 -18.46 -15.86
N VAL A 220 -2.70 -17.38 -15.39
CA VAL A 220 -2.28 -16.76 -14.14
C VAL A 220 -2.91 -17.47 -12.98
N ASP A 221 -2.07 -18.01 -12.13
CA ASP A 221 -2.49 -18.61 -10.87
C ASP A 221 -3.25 -17.57 -10.03
N LEU A 222 -4.53 -17.85 -9.83
CA LEU A 222 -5.35 -17.09 -8.90
C LEU A 222 -4.88 -17.38 -7.48
N ALA A 223 -4.96 -16.37 -6.62
CA ALA A 223 -4.67 -16.55 -5.21
C ALA A 223 -5.60 -17.59 -4.58
N THR A 224 -5.03 -18.43 -3.76
CA THR A 224 -5.72 -19.46 -2.98
C THR A 224 -5.47 -19.25 -1.49
N ALA A 225 -6.11 -20.02 -0.65
CA ALA A 225 -5.85 -20.01 0.78
C ALA A 225 -4.39 -20.30 1.14
N ALA A 226 -3.70 -21.11 0.33
CA ALA A 226 -2.29 -21.45 0.55
C ALA A 226 -1.35 -20.26 0.36
N ASP A 227 -1.73 -19.30 -0.46
CA ASP A 227 -0.92 -18.11 -0.74
C ASP A 227 -0.98 -17.06 0.38
N LEU A 228 -1.90 -17.22 1.33
CA LEU A 228 -2.03 -16.36 2.50
C LEU A 228 -0.99 -16.66 3.59
N VAL A 229 -0.24 -17.75 3.45
CA VAL A 229 0.84 -18.13 4.36
C VAL A 229 2.16 -18.20 3.60
N LEU A 230 3.25 -17.86 4.28
CA LEU A 230 4.57 -18.03 3.69
C LEU A 230 4.91 -19.53 3.63
N PRO A 231 5.34 -20.05 2.47
CA PRO A 231 5.74 -21.44 2.37
C PRO A 231 7.01 -21.69 3.19
N ILE A 232 7.08 -22.86 3.81
CA ILE A 232 8.32 -23.30 4.45
C ILE A 232 9.27 -23.76 3.35
N ALA A 233 10.51 -23.27 3.39
CA ALA A 233 11.48 -23.60 2.37
C ALA A 233 11.75 -25.12 2.26
N ASP A 234 11.88 -25.65 1.07
CA ASP A 234 12.12 -27.08 0.82
C ASP A 234 13.36 -27.62 1.53
N ALA A 235 14.39 -26.79 1.67
CA ALA A 235 15.59 -27.16 2.40
C ALA A 235 15.32 -27.43 3.90
N ASP A 236 14.41 -26.69 4.50
CA ASP A 236 14.02 -26.87 5.90
C ASP A 236 13.10 -28.07 6.06
N GLN A 237 12.15 -28.28 5.14
CA GLN A 237 11.30 -29.47 5.11
C GLN A 237 12.13 -30.75 4.92
N THR A 238 13.21 -30.68 4.14
CA THR A 238 14.10 -31.82 3.92
C THR A 238 14.87 -32.17 5.20
N LYS A 239 15.29 -31.17 5.97
CA LYS A 239 16.02 -31.37 7.24
C LYS A 239 15.08 -31.78 8.39
N ASN A 240 13.84 -31.33 8.37
CA ASN A 240 12.84 -31.62 9.39
C ASN A 240 11.53 -32.10 8.72
N PRO A 241 11.33 -33.41 8.61
CA PRO A 241 10.13 -34.00 8.02
C PRO A 241 8.81 -33.58 8.65
N ASN A 242 8.83 -33.13 9.92
CA ASN A 242 7.64 -32.64 10.61
C ASN A 242 7.12 -31.31 10.05
N LEU A 243 7.93 -30.59 9.24
CA LEU A 243 7.53 -29.38 8.53
C LEU A 243 6.86 -29.66 7.20
N LYS A 244 6.77 -30.93 6.78
CA LYS A 244 6.08 -31.28 5.55
C LYS A 244 4.57 -31.28 5.79
N PRO A 245 3.80 -30.63 4.90
CA PRO A 245 2.35 -30.73 4.96
C PRO A 245 1.89 -32.19 4.76
N ASP A 246 0.80 -32.56 5.43
CA ASP A 246 0.10 -33.82 5.16
C ASP A 246 -0.63 -33.77 3.80
N ALA A 247 -1.33 -34.84 3.45
CA ALA A 247 -2.09 -34.91 2.18
C ALA A 247 -3.20 -33.86 2.06
N ASN A 248 -3.58 -33.20 3.17
CA ASN A 248 -4.57 -32.12 3.20
C ASN A 248 -3.93 -30.73 3.30
N GLY A 249 -2.60 -30.64 3.24
CA GLY A 249 -1.87 -29.37 3.36
C GLY A 249 -1.62 -28.89 4.79
N ASN A 250 -1.94 -29.67 5.82
CA ASN A 250 -1.76 -29.30 7.21
C ASN A 250 -0.34 -29.67 7.68
N ILE A 251 0.30 -28.73 8.38
CA ILE A 251 1.58 -28.98 9.06
C ILE A 251 1.26 -29.42 10.49
N ALA A 252 1.96 -30.45 10.96
CA ALA A 252 1.83 -30.89 12.33
C ALA A 252 2.19 -29.73 13.30
N THR A 253 1.23 -29.34 14.11
CA THR A 253 1.42 -28.32 15.14
C THR A 253 1.58 -28.98 16.51
N VAL A 254 2.57 -28.52 17.27
CA VAL A 254 2.67 -28.83 18.69
C VAL A 254 2.02 -27.68 19.45
N PRO A 255 1.07 -27.94 20.36
CA PRO A 255 0.52 -26.89 21.20
C PRO A 255 1.66 -26.19 21.92
N TYR A 256 1.77 -24.88 21.74
CA TYR A 256 2.73 -24.07 22.48
C TYR A 256 2.01 -23.47 23.68
N GLU A 257 2.36 -23.93 24.86
CA GLU A 257 1.92 -23.29 26.09
C GLU A 257 2.80 -22.07 26.34
N PHE A 258 2.23 -20.90 26.17
CA PHE A 258 2.85 -19.68 26.66
C PHE A 258 2.86 -19.74 28.17
N GLY A 259 4.01 -19.92 28.78
CA GLY A 259 4.14 -19.70 30.22
C GLY A 259 3.80 -18.24 30.51
N GLU A 260 2.83 -18.01 31.38
CA GLU A 260 2.56 -16.68 31.90
C GLU A 260 3.84 -16.19 32.60
N ARG A 261 4.49 -15.18 32.02
CA ARG A 261 5.52 -14.41 32.69
C ARG A 261 4.83 -13.20 33.31
N GLU A 262 4.90 -13.10 34.65
CA GLU A 262 4.66 -11.79 35.26
C GLU A 262 5.67 -10.82 34.70
N VAL A 263 5.16 -9.85 33.94
CA VAL A 263 5.97 -8.75 33.42
C VAL A 263 6.08 -7.74 34.55
N ASP A 264 7.28 -7.59 35.11
CA ASP A 264 7.57 -6.50 36.02
C ASP A 264 7.60 -5.17 35.24
N GLU A 265 6.43 -4.53 35.16
CA GLU A 265 6.24 -3.27 34.42
C GLU A 265 7.17 -2.16 34.90
N GLN A 266 7.65 -2.23 36.16
CA GLN A 266 8.58 -1.23 36.70
C GLN A 266 10.00 -1.35 36.14
N ASN A 267 10.35 -2.45 35.54
CA ASN A 267 11.68 -2.73 34.98
C ASN A 267 11.71 -2.80 33.43
N LEU A 268 10.58 -2.63 32.75
CA LEU A 268 10.49 -2.66 31.29
C LEU A 268 11.29 -1.54 30.57
N PHE A 269 11.63 -0.47 31.27
CA PHE A 269 12.25 0.73 30.69
C PHE A 269 13.50 1.20 31.45
N LYS A 270 14.18 0.32 32.15
CA LYS A 270 15.46 0.63 32.80
C LYS A 270 16.66 0.24 31.97
#